data_a334a1e749c2f4ba0e3ca2745e5ebe8e
#
_entry.id   a334a1e749c2f4ba0e3ca2745e5ebe8e
#
_cell.length_a   1.000
_cell.length_b   1.000
_cell.length_c   1.000
_cell.angle_alpha   90.00
_cell.angle_beta   90.00
_cell.angle_gamma   90.00
#
_symmetry.space_group_name_H-M   'P 1'
#
loop_
_entity.id
_entity.type
_entity.pdbx_description
1 polymer ?
#
loop_
_entity_poly.entity_id
_entity_poly.type
_entity_poly.pdbx_seq_one_letter_code
_entity_poly.pdbx_strand_id
1 'polypeptide(L)'
;MTQRIAKRSERRLTSEEKARVAEVRRLVEGEREDILRRGREILAEERGQNAALRDVSRLLKTERLSQGLTLAEVQQRSGIDPPALSRLENEADANPTVATLTRYADALGKQLVVALVDPVA
;
A
#
# COMPACT_ATOMS: atom_id res chain seq x y z
N MET A 1 28.86 -4.45 28.17
CA MET A 1 27.39 -4.43 28.18
C MET A 1 26.76 -5.22 27.06
N THR A 2 27.47 -5.49 26.01
CA THR A 2 27.08 -6.40 24.93
C THR A 2 27.00 -7.86 25.38
N GLN A 3 27.61 -8.22 26.52
CA GLN A 3 27.62 -9.56 27.06
C GLN A 3 26.26 -10.07 27.55
N ARG A 4 25.33 -9.18 27.89
CA ARG A 4 23.98 -9.57 28.35
C ARG A 4 23.12 -10.12 27.24
N ILE A 5 23.33 -9.71 26.00
CA ILE A 5 22.58 -10.19 24.84
C ILE A 5 23.02 -11.60 24.45
N ALA A 6 24.32 -11.89 24.57
CA ALA A 6 24.86 -13.21 24.28
C ALA A 6 24.37 -14.29 25.25
N LYS A 7 24.15 -13.95 26.53
CA LYS A 7 23.63 -14.90 27.54
C LYS A 7 22.17 -15.30 27.33
N ARG A 8 21.37 -14.48 26.66
CA ARG A 8 19.96 -14.82 26.35
C ARG A 8 19.85 -15.89 25.27
N SER A 9 20.79 -15.95 24.35
CA SER A 9 20.78 -16.94 23.27
C SER A 9 21.22 -18.33 23.71
N GLU A 10 21.83 -18.45 24.90
CA GLU A 10 22.31 -19.73 25.42
C GLU A 10 21.28 -20.49 26.25
N ARG A 11 20.11 -19.89 26.53
CA ARG A 11 19.05 -20.54 27.26
C ARG A 11 18.45 -21.67 26.41
N ARG A 12 18.51 -22.88 26.95
CA ARG A 12 17.87 -24.04 26.34
C ARG A 12 16.37 -24.02 26.58
N LEU A 13 15.60 -24.26 25.53
CA LEU A 13 14.16 -24.39 25.64
C LEU A 13 13.76 -25.69 26.29
N THR A 14 12.72 -25.65 27.11
CA THR A 14 12.09 -26.85 27.65
C THR A 14 11.36 -27.59 26.52
N SER A 15 10.96 -28.85 26.80
CA SER A 15 10.18 -29.66 25.86
C SER A 15 8.87 -28.99 25.47
N GLU A 16 8.18 -28.37 26.44
CA GLU A 16 6.94 -27.62 26.19
C GLU A 16 7.17 -26.40 25.37
N GLU A 17 8.22 -25.65 25.64
CA GLU A 17 8.60 -24.47 24.86
C GLU A 17 8.95 -24.84 23.43
N LYS A 18 9.67 -25.95 23.21
CA LYS A 18 9.98 -26.46 21.88
C LYS A 18 8.71 -26.82 21.11
N ALA A 19 7.76 -27.46 21.78
CA ALA A 19 6.49 -27.82 21.17
C ALA A 19 5.70 -26.57 20.75
N ARG A 20 5.67 -25.54 21.57
CA ARG A 20 5.04 -24.25 21.24
C ARG A 20 5.71 -23.57 20.06
N VAL A 21 7.04 -23.54 20.05
CA VAL A 21 7.80 -22.96 18.93
C VAL A 21 7.51 -23.71 17.63
N ALA A 22 7.46 -25.05 17.67
CA ALA A 22 7.14 -25.85 16.50
C ALA A 22 5.71 -25.58 16.00
N GLU A 23 4.75 -25.42 16.91
CA GLU A 23 3.36 -25.10 16.56
C GLU A 23 3.25 -23.73 15.91
N VAL A 24 3.89 -22.72 16.51
CA VAL A 24 3.91 -21.34 15.96
C VAL A 24 4.54 -21.34 14.57
N ARG A 25 5.63 -22.08 14.37
CA ARG A 25 6.27 -22.17 13.05
C ARG A 25 5.34 -22.76 12.01
N ARG A 26 4.58 -23.80 12.35
CA ARG A 26 3.60 -24.39 11.41
C ARG A 26 2.51 -23.39 11.04
N LEU A 27 1.99 -22.65 12.01
CA LEU A 27 0.97 -21.64 11.79
C LEU A 27 1.51 -20.51 10.90
N VAL A 28 2.72 -20.03 11.18
CA VAL A 28 3.37 -18.98 10.40
C VAL A 28 3.66 -19.44 8.96
N GLU A 29 4.12 -20.68 8.78
CA GLU A 29 4.35 -21.24 7.45
C GLU A 29 3.04 -21.37 6.66
N GLY A 30 1.95 -21.78 7.30
CA GLY A 30 0.63 -21.82 6.69
C GLY A 30 0.16 -20.45 6.24
N GLU A 31 0.31 -19.44 7.09
CA GLU A 31 -0.01 -18.05 6.74
C GLU A 31 0.84 -17.54 5.59
N ARG A 32 2.13 -17.84 5.62
CA ARG A 32 3.06 -17.46 4.55
C ARG A 32 2.66 -18.06 3.21
N GLU A 33 2.31 -19.34 3.17
CA GLU A 33 1.84 -19.98 1.95
C GLU A 33 0.56 -19.34 1.42
N ASP A 34 -0.38 -18.99 2.30
CA ASP A 34 -1.61 -18.31 1.93
C ASP A 34 -1.32 -16.92 1.37
N ILE A 35 -0.41 -16.18 1.98
CA ILE A 35 -0.01 -14.84 1.49
C ILE A 35 0.65 -14.95 0.12
N LEU A 36 1.54 -15.93 -0.08
CA LEU A 36 2.21 -16.15 -1.37
C LEU A 36 1.23 -16.57 -2.45
N ARG A 37 0.26 -17.41 -2.12
CA ARG A 37 -0.78 -17.81 -3.06
C ARG A 37 -1.65 -16.63 -3.47
N ARG A 38 -2.09 -15.82 -2.51
CA ARG A 38 -2.82 -14.58 -2.78
C ARG A 38 -2.00 -13.61 -3.62
N GLY A 39 -0.71 -13.49 -3.32
CA GLY A 39 0.20 -12.65 -4.11
C GLY A 39 0.27 -13.09 -5.56
N ARG A 40 0.31 -14.41 -5.82
CA ARG A 40 0.29 -14.94 -7.18
C ARG A 40 -1.04 -14.69 -7.88
N GLU A 41 -2.16 -14.87 -7.19
CA GLU A 41 -3.50 -14.57 -7.71
C GLU A 41 -3.62 -13.09 -8.06
N ILE A 42 -3.13 -12.22 -7.18
CA ILE A 42 -3.10 -10.79 -7.39
C ILE A 42 -2.25 -10.41 -8.60
N LEU A 43 -1.08 -11.02 -8.76
CA LEU A 43 -0.24 -10.79 -9.94
C LEU A 43 -0.92 -11.28 -11.23
N ALA A 44 -1.65 -12.40 -11.14
CA ALA A 44 -2.44 -12.91 -12.28
C ALA A 44 -3.61 -11.97 -12.61
N GLU A 45 -4.14 -11.26 -11.60
CA GLU A 45 -5.20 -10.27 -11.73
C GLU A 45 -4.69 -8.84 -11.71
N GLU A 46 -3.42 -8.64 -12.02
CA GLU A 46 -2.73 -7.35 -11.95
C GLU A 46 -3.51 -6.18 -12.58
N ARG A 47 -4.26 -6.46 -13.63
CA ARG A 47 -5.12 -5.47 -14.28
C ARG A 47 -6.25 -4.97 -13.38
N GLY A 48 -6.76 -5.84 -12.49
CA GLY A 48 -7.84 -5.47 -11.56
C GLY A 48 -7.37 -4.55 -10.45
N GLN A 49 -6.16 -4.76 -9.91
CA GLN A 49 -5.58 -3.90 -8.87
C GLN A 49 -5.23 -2.52 -9.39
N ASN A 50 -4.57 -2.47 -10.54
CA ASN A 50 -4.22 -1.22 -11.16
C ASN A 50 -5.47 -0.44 -11.61
N ALA A 51 -6.59 -1.11 -11.82
CA ALA A 51 -7.84 -0.47 -12.18
C ALA A 51 -8.35 0.49 -11.09
N ALA A 52 -8.30 0.09 -9.81
CA ALA A 52 -8.73 0.94 -8.71
C ALA A 52 -7.87 2.21 -8.60
N LEU A 53 -6.54 2.06 -8.70
CA LEU A 53 -5.63 3.20 -8.69
C LEU A 53 -5.81 4.11 -9.89
N ARG A 54 -6.04 3.53 -11.08
CA ARG A 54 -6.33 4.31 -12.29
C ARG A 54 -7.63 5.08 -12.17
N ASP A 55 -8.66 4.47 -11.57
CA ASP A 55 -9.94 5.13 -11.37
C ASP A 55 -9.79 6.33 -10.44
N VAL A 56 -9.05 6.19 -9.33
CA VAL A 56 -8.77 7.31 -8.42
C VAL A 56 -7.97 8.40 -9.12
N SER A 57 -6.92 8.04 -9.86
CA SER A 57 -6.10 8.99 -10.61
C SER A 57 -6.91 9.74 -11.66
N ARG A 58 -7.81 9.03 -12.36
CA ARG A 58 -8.70 9.62 -13.33
C ARG A 58 -9.69 10.57 -12.69
N LEU A 59 -10.24 10.22 -11.54
CA LEU A 59 -11.15 11.10 -10.80
C LEU A 59 -10.44 12.38 -10.35
N LEU A 60 -9.21 12.27 -9.86
CA LEU A 60 -8.41 13.42 -9.48
C LEU A 60 -8.12 14.33 -10.67
N LYS A 61 -7.72 13.77 -11.79
CA LYS A 61 -7.49 14.53 -13.03
C LYS A 61 -8.77 15.22 -13.50
N THR A 62 -9.87 14.50 -13.53
CA THR A 62 -11.18 15.03 -13.94
C THR A 62 -11.59 16.19 -13.03
N GLU A 63 -11.43 16.05 -11.73
CA GLU A 63 -11.74 17.11 -10.78
C GLU A 63 -10.83 18.32 -10.97
N ARG A 64 -9.53 18.11 -11.18
CA ARG A 64 -8.60 19.20 -11.49
C ARG A 64 -9.03 19.99 -12.72
N LEU A 65 -9.35 19.30 -13.80
CA LEU A 65 -9.79 19.92 -15.05
C LEU A 65 -11.13 20.65 -14.88
N SER A 66 -12.04 20.05 -14.12
CA SER A 66 -13.33 20.66 -13.78
C SER A 66 -13.17 21.97 -13.04
N GLN A 67 -12.17 22.08 -12.17
CA GLN A 67 -11.87 23.31 -11.45
C GLN A 67 -11.01 24.29 -12.25
N GLY A 68 -10.57 23.92 -13.43
CA GLY A 68 -9.71 24.75 -14.28
C GLY A 68 -8.30 24.94 -13.74
N LEU A 69 -7.82 23.98 -12.91
CA LEU A 69 -6.50 24.07 -12.31
C LEU A 69 -5.42 23.48 -13.19
N THR A 70 -4.28 24.17 -13.25
CA THR A 70 -3.08 23.66 -13.90
C THR A 70 -2.30 22.75 -12.96
N LEU A 71 -1.39 21.94 -13.50
CA LEU A 71 -0.49 21.13 -12.69
C LEU A 71 0.38 22.01 -11.77
N ALA A 72 0.80 23.17 -12.25
CA ALA A 72 1.56 24.13 -11.45
C ALA A 72 0.77 24.61 -10.23
N GLU A 73 -0.51 24.87 -10.39
CA GLU A 73 -1.38 25.28 -9.28
C GLU A 73 -1.57 24.16 -8.27
N VAL A 74 -1.73 22.92 -8.73
CA VAL A 74 -1.81 21.75 -7.85
C VAL A 74 -0.48 21.55 -7.12
N GLN A 75 0.65 21.77 -7.79
CA GLN A 75 1.97 21.75 -7.13
C GLN A 75 2.04 22.74 -5.97
N GLN A 76 1.62 23.97 -6.20
CA GLN A 76 1.65 25.00 -5.17
C GLN A 76 0.83 24.62 -3.94
N ARG A 77 -0.31 23.97 -4.14
CA ARG A 77 -1.21 23.58 -3.08
C ARG A 77 -0.81 22.27 -2.38
N SER A 78 -0.27 21.32 -3.14
CA SER A 78 0.02 19.97 -2.66
C SER A 78 1.48 19.75 -2.26
N GLY A 79 2.41 20.50 -2.85
CA GLY A 79 3.83 20.27 -2.71
C GLY A 79 4.34 19.09 -3.57
N ILE A 80 3.50 18.53 -4.45
CA ILE A 80 3.89 17.44 -5.33
C ILE A 80 4.46 18.02 -6.64
N ASP A 81 5.63 17.54 -7.04
CA ASP A 81 6.29 18.03 -8.26
C ASP A 81 5.45 17.76 -9.51
N PRO A 82 5.43 18.71 -10.50
CA PRO A 82 4.66 18.53 -11.73
C PRO A 82 4.98 17.25 -12.50
N PRO A 83 6.24 16.80 -12.64
CA PRO A 83 6.51 15.50 -13.25
C PRO A 83 5.86 14.33 -12.55
N ALA A 84 5.82 14.36 -11.22
CA ALA A 84 5.15 13.32 -10.43
C ALA A 84 3.64 13.37 -10.61
N LEU A 85 3.04 14.56 -10.65
CA LEU A 85 1.61 14.75 -10.93
C LEU A 85 1.25 14.25 -12.33
N SER A 86 2.07 14.59 -13.33
CA SER A 86 1.86 14.16 -14.70
C SER A 86 1.91 12.63 -14.83
N ARG A 87 2.87 11.99 -14.18
CA ARG A 87 2.95 10.53 -14.16
C ARG A 87 1.74 9.90 -13.49
N LEU A 88 1.32 10.46 -12.35
CA LEU A 88 0.15 9.98 -11.62
C LEU A 88 -1.10 10.03 -12.52
N GLU A 89 -1.29 11.09 -13.27
CA GLU A 89 -2.45 11.28 -14.12
C GLU A 89 -2.42 10.47 -15.42
N ASN A 90 -1.25 10.23 -15.98
CA ASN A 90 -1.13 9.76 -17.36
C ASN A 90 -0.49 8.38 -17.51
N GLU A 91 0.30 7.92 -16.55
CA GLU A 91 0.93 6.60 -16.62
C GLU A 91 0.04 5.52 -16.06
N ALA A 92 -0.21 4.48 -16.86
CA ALA A 92 -1.08 3.37 -16.48
C ALA A 92 -0.51 2.53 -15.34
N ASP A 93 0.81 2.49 -15.18
CA ASP A 93 1.53 1.74 -14.16
C ASP A 93 1.99 2.60 -12.98
N ALA A 94 1.55 3.86 -12.92
CA ALA A 94 1.84 4.70 -11.77
C ALA A 94 1.29 4.06 -10.48
N ASN A 95 2.11 4.08 -9.43
CA ASN A 95 1.76 3.49 -8.15
C ASN A 95 1.94 4.53 -7.04
N PRO A 96 1.06 5.55 -6.99
CA PRO A 96 1.15 6.58 -5.96
C PRO A 96 0.83 6.01 -4.59
N THR A 97 1.44 6.61 -3.56
CA THR A 97 1.10 6.27 -2.18
C THR A 97 -0.21 6.93 -1.78
N VAL A 98 -0.85 6.40 -0.72
CA VAL A 98 -2.05 7.03 -0.14
C VAL A 98 -1.74 8.46 0.28
N ALA A 99 -0.55 8.71 0.82
CA ALA A 99 -0.14 10.07 1.21
C ALA A 99 -0.13 11.02 0.00
N THR A 100 0.39 10.59 -1.13
CA THR A 100 0.40 11.39 -2.36
C THR A 100 -1.01 11.65 -2.86
N LEU A 101 -1.86 10.63 -2.89
CA LEU A 101 -3.26 10.77 -3.30
C LEU A 101 -4.02 11.72 -2.38
N THR A 102 -3.77 11.64 -1.08
CA THR A 102 -4.38 12.53 -0.08
C THR A 102 -3.99 13.98 -0.31
N ARG A 103 -2.71 14.24 -0.56
CA ARG A 103 -2.22 15.59 -0.86
C ARG A 103 -2.86 16.16 -2.11
N TYR A 104 -2.99 15.34 -3.15
CA TYR A 104 -3.61 15.76 -4.39
C TYR A 104 -5.10 16.10 -4.15
N ALA A 105 -5.83 15.22 -3.47
CA ALA A 105 -7.23 15.46 -3.16
C ALA A 105 -7.41 16.74 -2.32
N ASP A 106 -6.58 16.94 -1.30
CA ASP A 106 -6.61 18.14 -0.47
C ASP A 106 -6.38 19.41 -1.31
N ALA A 107 -5.48 19.35 -2.27
CA ALA A 107 -5.21 20.48 -3.18
C ALA A 107 -6.43 20.86 -4.02
N LEU A 108 -7.31 19.90 -4.26
CA LEU A 108 -8.58 20.10 -4.98
C LEU A 108 -9.75 20.44 -4.05
N GLY A 109 -9.50 20.56 -2.76
CA GLY A 109 -10.55 20.77 -1.76
C GLY A 109 -11.45 19.56 -1.56
N LYS A 110 -10.95 18.36 -1.89
CA LYS A 110 -11.66 17.09 -1.75
C LYS A 110 -11.02 16.22 -0.69
N GLN A 111 -11.77 15.31 -0.15
CA GLN A 111 -11.27 14.35 0.84
C GLN A 111 -11.13 12.97 0.18
N LEU A 112 -9.94 12.39 0.31
CA LEU A 112 -9.73 11.00 -0.08
C LEU A 112 -10.25 10.10 1.04
N VAL A 113 -11.12 9.17 0.69
CA VAL A 113 -11.63 8.15 1.61
C VAL A 113 -11.19 6.78 1.12
N VAL A 114 -10.53 6.03 1.99
CA VAL A 114 -10.14 4.64 1.72
C VAL A 114 -10.94 3.74 2.66
N ALA A 115 -11.61 2.75 2.11
CA ALA A 115 -12.45 1.85 2.89
C ALA A 115 -12.21 0.40 2.50
N LEU A 116 -12.34 -0.47 3.49
CA LEU A 116 -12.39 -1.90 3.26
C LEU A 116 -13.85 -2.30 3.16
N VAL A 117 -14.21 -2.95 2.06
CA VAL A 117 -15.57 -3.42 1.83
C VAL A 117 -15.52 -4.92 1.51
N ASP A 118 -16.63 -5.60 1.76
CA ASP A 118 -16.73 -6.99 1.38
C ASP A 118 -16.75 -7.10 -0.16
N PRO A 119 -16.07 -8.11 -0.73
CA PRO A 119 -16.10 -8.29 -2.18
C PRO A 119 -17.53 -8.60 -2.65
N VAL A 120 -17.86 -8.06 -3.80
CA VAL A 120 -19.12 -8.37 -4.46
C VAL A 120 -19.09 -9.82 -4.92
N ALA A 121 -20.07 -10.62 -4.49
CA ALA A 121 -20.14 -12.05 -4.83
C ALA A 121 -20.46 -12.26 -6.32
#